data_145174ac6373e74a88ca3626731bf521
#
_entry.id   145174ac6373e74a88ca3626731bf521
#
_cell.length_a   1.000
_cell.length_b   1.000
_cell.length_c   1.000
_cell.angle_alpha   90.00
_cell.angle_beta   90.00
_cell.angle_gamma   90.00
#
_symmetry.space_group_name_H-M   'P 1'
#
loop_
_entity.id
_entity.type
_entity.pdbx_description
1 polymer ?
#
loop_
_entity_poly.entity_id
_entity_poly.type
_entity_poly.pdbx_seq_one_letter_code
_entity_poly.pdbx_strand_id
1 'polypeptide(L)'
;MRTKSNRIRRVCVAACAAPLLVLTGAAAAGAAATVTVPAAVPRALQTSPGEVLQLVNAEREKANCPALHENAQLTHAAKVFADDAAKNNITTHTGSDGSSPQQRIKDAGYNAGPSAENMSWGDTSAKQVVDGWMGSGGHKGNIVNCSFKDTGVAVSGKYTVQLFAAPG
;
A
#
# COMPACT_ATOMS: atom_id res chain seq x y z
N MET A 1 -52.44 4.09 -22.30
CA MET A 1 -53.01 5.32 -22.89
C MET A 1 -52.33 6.55 -22.36
N ARG A 2 -52.02 7.49 -23.27
CA ARG A 2 -51.47 8.86 -23.13
C ARG A 2 -49.93 8.90 -23.00
N THR A 3 -49.22 9.10 -24.10
CA THR A 3 -48.96 10.22 -25.06
C THR A 3 -47.98 11.26 -24.53
N LYS A 4 -46.80 11.15 -25.12
CA LYS A 4 -45.91 12.15 -25.75
C LYS A 4 -46.03 13.63 -25.37
N SER A 5 -44.86 14.24 -25.07
CA SER A 5 -44.59 15.58 -25.61
C SER A 5 -43.08 15.82 -25.75
N ASN A 6 -42.63 15.82 -27.00
CA ASN A 6 -41.38 16.40 -27.47
C ASN A 6 -41.52 17.93 -27.44
N ARG A 7 -40.56 18.65 -26.88
CA ARG A 7 -40.36 20.07 -27.14
C ARG A 7 -38.95 20.32 -27.66
N ILE A 8 -38.91 20.45 -28.96
CA ILE A 8 -37.84 21.06 -29.75
C ILE A 8 -37.77 22.54 -29.40
N ARG A 9 -36.63 23.05 -28.96
CA ARG A 9 -36.36 24.49 -28.89
C ARG A 9 -35.28 24.87 -29.89
N ARG A 10 -35.71 25.80 -30.73
CA ARG A 10 -35.04 26.34 -31.90
C ARG A 10 -33.78 27.14 -31.53
N VAL A 11 -32.77 26.97 -32.38
CA VAL A 11 -31.56 27.75 -32.46
C VAL A 11 -31.88 29.14 -33.00
N CYS A 12 -31.48 30.20 -32.34
CA CYS A 12 -31.36 31.52 -32.89
C CYS A 12 -29.90 31.85 -33.15
N VAL A 13 -29.57 31.95 -34.42
CA VAL A 13 -28.30 32.48 -34.92
C VAL A 13 -28.41 33.98 -34.96
N ALA A 14 -27.60 34.70 -34.21
CA ALA A 14 -27.41 36.13 -34.36
C ALA A 14 -25.99 36.40 -34.87
N ALA A 15 -25.93 36.80 -36.10
CA ALA A 15 -24.71 37.34 -36.71
C ALA A 15 -24.54 38.81 -36.28
N CYS A 16 -23.41 39.15 -35.69
CA CYS A 16 -22.99 40.53 -35.53
C CYS A 16 -21.60 40.70 -36.10
N ALA A 17 -21.55 41.65 -37.04
CA ALA A 17 -20.39 42.06 -37.80
C ALA A 17 -19.35 42.77 -36.93
N ALA A 18 -18.08 42.56 -37.28
CA ALA A 18 -16.92 43.24 -36.72
C ALA A 18 -16.68 44.63 -37.27
N PRO A 19 -16.03 45.53 -36.54
CA PRO A 19 -15.14 46.49 -37.15
C PRO A 19 -13.67 46.15 -36.86
N LEU A 20 -12.85 46.19 -37.88
CA LEU A 20 -11.39 46.19 -37.81
C LEU A 20 -10.91 47.43 -37.08
N LEU A 21 -10.20 47.24 -35.98
CA LEU A 21 -9.30 48.25 -35.40
C LEU A 21 -7.87 47.74 -35.57
N VAL A 22 -7.16 48.44 -36.44
CA VAL A 22 -5.70 48.32 -36.57
C VAL A 22 -5.10 49.07 -35.40
N LEU A 23 -4.45 48.38 -34.46
CA LEU A 23 -3.57 48.97 -33.47
C LEU A 23 -2.13 48.48 -33.69
N THR A 24 -1.30 49.44 -33.96
CA THR A 24 0.13 49.42 -34.15
C THR A 24 0.86 48.88 -32.90
N GLY A 25 1.95 48.16 -33.16
CA GLY A 25 2.71 47.38 -32.22
C GLY A 25 3.28 48.11 -31.00
N ALA A 26 3.32 47.33 -29.94
CA ALA A 26 4.33 47.45 -28.90
C ALA A 26 4.83 46.00 -28.64
N ALA A 27 6.08 45.74 -28.98
CA ALA A 27 6.75 44.49 -28.64
C ALA A 27 6.97 44.46 -27.13
N ALA A 28 6.09 43.83 -26.38
CA ALA A 28 6.33 43.48 -24.99
C ALA A 28 7.16 42.19 -25.00
N ALA A 29 8.43 42.31 -24.58
CA ALA A 29 9.27 41.17 -24.29
C ALA A 29 8.63 40.37 -23.17
N GLY A 30 7.95 39.31 -23.51
CA GLY A 30 7.38 38.36 -22.56
C GLY A 30 8.54 37.62 -21.88
N ALA A 31 8.80 37.95 -20.62
CA ALA A 31 9.63 37.11 -19.77
C ALA A 31 8.95 35.76 -19.63
N ALA A 32 9.52 34.73 -20.28
CA ALA A 32 9.09 33.35 -20.07
C ALA A 32 9.38 32.99 -18.61
N ALA A 33 8.36 32.95 -17.80
CA ALA A 33 8.44 32.40 -16.45
C ALA A 33 8.80 30.91 -16.59
N THR A 34 10.06 30.57 -16.35
CA THR A 34 10.49 29.19 -16.20
C THR A 34 9.80 28.62 -14.97
N VAL A 35 8.76 27.79 -15.16
CA VAL A 35 8.19 26.99 -14.09
C VAL A 35 9.26 25.96 -13.71
N THR A 36 10.01 26.26 -12.66
CA THR A 36 10.86 25.27 -12.01
C THR A 36 9.94 24.25 -11.37
N VAL A 37 9.74 23.11 -12.04
CA VAL A 37 9.15 21.92 -11.42
C VAL A 37 10.11 21.53 -10.29
N PRO A 38 9.67 21.53 -9.01
CA PRO A 38 10.53 21.06 -7.95
C PRO A 38 10.95 19.64 -8.28
N ALA A 39 12.27 19.39 -8.30
CA ALA A 39 12.80 18.05 -8.46
C ALA A 39 12.08 17.16 -7.43
N ALA A 40 11.44 16.09 -7.91
CA ALA A 40 10.82 15.12 -7.02
C ALA A 40 11.87 14.68 -6.00
N VAL A 41 11.65 15.02 -4.73
CA VAL A 41 12.49 14.54 -3.63
C VAL A 41 12.54 13.03 -3.80
N PRO A 42 13.73 12.39 -3.88
CA PRO A 42 13.80 10.94 -3.98
C PRO A 42 12.95 10.40 -2.85
N ARG A 43 11.95 9.59 -3.20
CA ARG A 43 11.09 8.90 -2.23
C ARG A 43 12.04 8.10 -1.36
N ALA A 44 12.33 8.64 -0.16
CA ALA A 44 13.21 8.01 0.80
C ALA A 44 12.81 6.54 0.86
N LEU A 45 13.79 5.65 0.91
CA LEU A 45 13.66 4.20 0.95
C LEU A 45 12.62 3.80 2.00
N GLN A 46 11.34 3.87 1.62
CA GLN A 46 10.27 3.40 2.47
C GLN A 46 10.13 1.91 2.22
N THR A 47 10.13 1.15 3.29
CA THR A 47 9.86 -0.28 3.26
C THR A 47 8.58 -0.53 2.45
N SER A 48 8.68 -1.34 1.40
CA SER A 48 7.55 -1.73 0.56
C SER A 48 7.07 -3.13 0.96
N PRO A 49 5.76 -3.35 1.20
CA PRO A 49 5.23 -4.68 1.50
C PRO A 49 5.60 -5.73 0.45
N GLY A 50 5.54 -5.38 -0.83
CA GLY A 50 5.90 -6.28 -1.93
C GLY A 50 7.39 -6.64 -1.94
N GLU A 51 8.28 -5.70 -1.61
CA GLU A 51 9.71 -5.97 -1.49
C GLU A 51 10.01 -6.87 -0.29
N VAL A 52 9.34 -6.67 0.84
CA VAL A 52 9.46 -7.58 2.01
C VAL A 52 9.05 -8.98 1.61
N LEU A 53 7.92 -9.17 0.94
CA LEU A 53 7.47 -10.51 0.51
C LEU A 53 8.45 -11.13 -0.48
N GLN A 54 8.99 -10.38 -1.41
CA GLN A 54 9.99 -10.87 -2.37
C GLN A 54 11.24 -11.38 -1.65
N LEU A 55 11.78 -10.62 -0.69
CA LEU A 55 12.96 -11.01 0.08
C LEU A 55 12.68 -12.21 0.99
N VAL A 56 11.52 -12.27 1.64
CA VAL A 56 11.09 -13.44 2.43
C VAL A 56 11.00 -14.67 1.55
N ASN A 57 10.42 -14.58 0.36
CA ASN A 57 10.36 -15.72 -0.56
C ASN A 57 11.74 -16.16 -1.05
N ALA A 58 12.69 -15.25 -1.23
CA ALA A 58 14.06 -15.60 -1.53
C ALA A 58 14.75 -16.38 -0.38
N GLU A 59 14.46 -16.03 0.89
CA GLU A 59 14.97 -16.80 2.05
C GLU A 59 14.28 -18.18 2.15
N ARG A 60 13.00 -18.27 1.79
CA ARG A 60 12.26 -19.54 1.73
C ARG A 60 12.83 -20.47 0.65
N GLU A 61 13.13 -19.95 -0.53
CA GLU A 61 13.78 -20.72 -1.59
C GLU A 61 15.09 -21.35 -1.12
N LYS A 62 15.95 -20.57 -0.44
CA LYS A 62 17.20 -21.09 0.16
C LYS A 62 16.96 -22.20 1.19
N ALA A 63 15.80 -22.20 1.84
CA ALA A 63 15.36 -23.22 2.79
C ALA A 63 14.58 -24.38 2.15
N ASN A 64 14.48 -24.42 0.81
CA ASN A 64 13.68 -25.39 0.04
C ASN A 64 12.19 -25.39 0.42
N CYS A 65 11.65 -24.23 0.85
CA CYS A 65 10.22 -24.03 1.06
C CYS A 65 9.56 -23.42 -0.19
N PRO A 66 8.33 -23.81 -0.52
CA PRO A 66 7.54 -23.12 -1.55
C PRO A 66 7.37 -21.64 -1.20
N ALA A 67 7.29 -20.78 -2.22
CA ALA A 67 6.98 -19.38 -2.02
C ALA A 67 5.61 -19.20 -1.33
N LEU A 68 5.50 -18.13 -0.53
CA LEU A 68 4.22 -17.70 0.04
C LEU A 68 3.41 -16.94 -1.02
N HIS A 69 2.11 -17.14 -1.01
CA HIS A 69 1.16 -16.41 -1.83
C HIS A 69 0.54 -15.28 -1.01
N GLU A 70 0.49 -14.07 -1.58
CA GLU A 70 -0.20 -12.97 -0.93
C GLU A 70 -1.71 -13.23 -0.88
N ASN A 71 -2.31 -13.02 0.31
CA ASN A 71 -3.74 -13.16 0.54
C ASN A 71 -4.31 -11.84 1.05
N ALA A 72 -5.37 -11.35 0.42
CA ALA A 72 -5.96 -10.04 0.72
C ALA A 72 -6.50 -9.94 2.16
N GLN A 73 -7.04 -11.01 2.72
CA GLN A 73 -7.55 -11.04 4.09
C GLN A 73 -6.41 -10.95 5.11
N LEU A 74 -5.30 -11.68 4.86
CA LEU A 74 -4.10 -11.59 5.70
C LEU A 74 -3.43 -10.21 5.56
N THR A 75 -3.37 -9.63 4.34
CA THR A 75 -2.88 -8.27 4.13
C THR A 75 -3.73 -7.25 4.87
N HIS A 76 -5.07 -7.41 4.87
CA HIS A 76 -5.96 -6.56 5.64
C HIS A 76 -5.69 -6.65 7.15
N ALA A 77 -5.60 -7.87 7.70
CA ALA A 77 -5.32 -8.09 9.12
C ALA A 77 -3.95 -7.49 9.53
N ALA A 78 -2.93 -7.69 8.70
CA ALA A 78 -1.61 -7.09 8.92
C ALA A 78 -1.66 -5.56 8.91
N LYS A 79 -2.46 -4.99 7.98
CA LYS A 79 -2.61 -3.52 7.87
C LYS A 79 -3.31 -2.93 9.09
N VAL A 80 -4.40 -3.52 9.54
CA VAL A 80 -5.11 -3.07 10.74
C VAL A 80 -4.15 -3.01 11.93
N PHE A 81 -3.35 -4.04 12.12
CA PHE A 81 -2.40 -4.07 13.23
C PHE A 81 -1.20 -3.14 13.03
N ALA A 82 -0.65 -3.03 11.83
CA ALA A 82 0.43 -2.09 11.56
C ALA A 82 0.01 -0.63 11.82
N ASP A 83 -1.22 -0.25 11.44
CA ASP A 83 -1.78 1.07 11.72
C ASP A 83 -1.99 1.30 13.22
N ASP A 84 -2.51 0.32 13.93
CA ASP A 84 -2.69 0.36 15.38
C ASP A 84 -1.34 0.49 16.09
N ALA A 85 -0.36 -0.30 15.70
CA ALA A 85 1.00 -0.25 16.24
C ALA A 85 1.68 1.10 16.00
N ALA A 86 1.50 1.67 14.82
CA ALA A 86 2.03 2.99 14.48
C ALA A 86 1.39 4.11 15.31
N LYS A 87 0.07 4.03 15.52
CA LYS A 87 -0.70 5.01 16.29
C LYS A 87 -0.40 4.97 17.78
N ASN A 88 -0.24 3.78 18.35
CA ASN A 88 -0.16 3.54 19.78
C ASN A 88 1.26 3.15 20.26
N ASN A 89 2.27 3.16 19.37
CA ASN A 89 3.65 2.76 19.63
C ASN A 89 3.76 1.35 20.23
N ILE A 90 3.00 0.40 19.68
CA ILE A 90 2.97 -0.99 20.14
C ILE A 90 4.24 -1.71 19.65
N THR A 91 4.90 -2.43 20.56
CA THR A 91 6.11 -3.22 20.30
C THR A 91 5.93 -4.69 20.71
N THR A 92 4.69 -5.11 20.88
CA THR A 92 4.27 -6.48 21.20
C THR A 92 3.30 -6.96 20.12
N HIS A 93 2.93 -8.24 20.16
CA HIS A 93 1.96 -8.81 19.21
C HIS A 93 0.49 -8.59 19.61
N THR A 94 0.23 -7.94 20.73
CA THR A 94 -1.13 -7.66 21.21
C THR A 94 -1.55 -6.27 20.75
N GLY A 95 -2.71 -6.18 20.11
CA GLY A 95 -3.31 -4.91 19.68
C GLY A 95 -3.74 -4.03 20.85
N SER A 96 -3.96 -2.74 20.61
CA SER A 96 -4.45 -1.79 21.63
C SER A 96 -5.82 -2.17 22.18
N ASP A 97 -6.59 -2.93 21.40
CA ASP A 97 -7.87 -3.53 21.75
C ASP A 97 -7.77 -4.90 22.46
N GLY A 98 -6.55 -5.39 22.70
CA GLY A 98 -6.28 -6.70 23.28
C GLY A 98 -6.29 -7.85 22.26
N SER A 99 -6.48 -7.59 20.97
CA SER A 99 -6.53 -8.64 19.95
C SER A 99 -5.18 -9.34 19.76
N SER A 100 -5.24 -10.66 19.56
CA SER A 100 -4.10 -11.48 19.15
C SER A 100 -3.98 -11.52 17.63
N PRO A 101 -2.82 -11.94 17.06
CA PRO A 101 -2.68 -12.17 15.63
C PRO A 101 -3.74 -13.12 15.08
N GLN A 102 -4.04 -14.21 15.78
CA GLN A 102 -5.04 -15.20 15.39
C GLN A 102 -6.45 -14.60 15.35
N GLN A 103 -6.76 -13.73 16.32
CA GLN A 103 -8.06 -13.05 16.34
C GLN A 103 -8.18 -12.12 15.14
N ARG A 104 -7.16 -11.32 14.82
CA ARG A 104 -7.16 -10.42 13.67
C ARG A 104 -7.30 -11.16 12.33
N ILE A 105 -6.62 -12.32 12.18
CA ILE A 105 -6.75 -13.19 11.00
C ILE A 105 -8.19 -13.67 10.85
N LYS A 106 -8.81 -14.13 11.93
CA LYS A 106 -10.21 -14.59 11.95
C LYS A 106 -11.17 -13.45 11.64
N ASP A 107 -10.98 -12.28 12.23
CA ASP A 107 -11.85 -11.11 12.01
C ASP A 107 -11.75 -10.56 10.58
N ALA A 108 -10.60 -10.75 9.93
CA ALA A 108 -10.43 -10.49 8.50
C ALA A 108 -11.09 -11.54 7.59
N GLY A 109 -11.69 -12.58 8.16
CA GLY A 109 -12.42 -13.62 7.43
C GLY A 109 -11.55 -14.73 6.84
N TYR A 110 -10.26 -14.81 7.22
CA TYR A 110 -9.40 -15.90 6.74
C TYR A 110 -9.55 -17.12 7.66
N ASN A 111 -9.92 -18.26 7.05
CA ASN A 111 -9.98 -19.55 7.77
C ASN A 111 -8.57 -20.13 7.87
N ALA A 112 -7.90 -19.87 8.98
CA ALA A 112 -6.54 -20.32 9.22
C ALA A 112 -6.50 -21.63 10.00
N GLY A 113 -5.62 -22.53 9.55
CA GLY A 113 -4.99 -23.54 10.39
C GLY A 113 -3.84 -22.89 11.20
N PRO A 114 -2.63 -23.48 11.22
CA PRO A 114 -1.46 -22.85 11.83
C PRO A 114 -1.18 -21.47 11.26
N SER A 115 -0.87 -20.52 12.12
CA SER A 115 -0.52 -19.15 11.75
C SER A 115 0.56 -18.56 12.64
N ALA A 116 1.24 -17.53 12.15
CA ALA A 116 2.28 -16.81 12.87
C ALA A 116 2.34 -15.35 12.45
N GLU A 117 3.04 -14.52 13.23
CA GLU A 117 3.28 -13.12 12.93
C GLU A 117 4.75 -12.75 13.15
N ASN A 118 5.32 -12.03 12.19
CA ASN A 118 6.57 -11.29 12.38
C ASN A 118 6.26 -9.80 12.43
N MET A 119 6.94 -9.09 13.32
CA MET A 119 6.83 -7.65 13.47
C MET A 119 8.23 -7.04 13.56
N SER A 120 8.40 -5.85 12.95
CA SER A 120 9.59 -5.02 13.07
C SER A 120 9.20 -3.57 13.21
N TRP A 121 10.05 -2.77 13.85
CA TRP A 121 9.87 -1.32 13.97
C TRP A 121 11.21 -0.59 13.98
N GLY A 122 11.24 0.58 13.36
CA GLY A 122 12.44 1.43 13.28
C GLY A 122 13.27 1.22 12.02
N ASP A 123 13.01 0.16 11.27
CA ASP A 123 13.72 -0.12 10.01
C ASP A 123 13.23 0.80 8.89
N THR A 124 14.13 1.14 7.99
CA THR A 124 13.88 2.08 6.90
C THR A 124 13.84 1.42 5.52
N SER A 125 14.15 0.11 5.44
CA SER A 125 14.11 -0.64 4.19
C SER A 125 13.66 -2.09 4.40
N ALA A 126 13.05 -2.67 3.37
CA ALA A 126 12.65 -4.08 3.37
C ALA A 126 13.81 -5.03 3.67
N LYS A 127 15.01 -4.70 3.17
CA LYS A 127 16.20 -5.51 3.45
C LYS A 127 16.55 -5.52 4.93
N GLN A 128 16.54 -4.38 5.61
CA GLN A 128 16.82 -4.30 7.06
C GLN A 128 15.81 -5.11 7.86
N VAL A 129 14.51 -5.01 7.51
CA VAL A 129 13.44 -5.78 8.12
C VAL A 129 13.71 -7.28 8.00
N VAL A 130 13.96 -7.77 6.79
CA VAL A 130 14.12 -9.21 6.55
C VAL A 130 15.45 -9.72 7.13
N ASP A 131 16.55 -8.97 7.03
CA ASP A 131 17.82 -9.31 7.66
C ASP A 131 17.66 -9.44 9.21
N GLY A 132 16.94 -8.48 9.82
CA GLY A 132 16.63 -8.52 11.25
C GLY A 132 15.79 -9.74 11.63
N TRP A 133 14.79 -10.09 10.85
CA TRP A 133 14.00 -11.30 11.08
C TRP A 133 14.82 -12.58 10.90
N MET A 134 15.67 -12.64 9.87
CA MET A 134 16.55 -13.80 9.67
C MET A 134 17.63 -13.94 10.74
N GLY A 135 18.02 -12.85 11.39
CA GLY A 135 18.90 -12.84 12.56
C GLY A 135 18.24 -13.32 13.86
N SER A 136 16.92 -13.41 13.92
CA SER A 136 16.14 -13.81 15.09
C SER A 136 15.58 -15.23 14.92
N GLY A 137 15.91 -16.14 15.82
CA GLY A 137 15.48 -17.55 15.70
C GLY A 137 13.96 -17.74 15.60
N GLY A 138 13.18 -16.97 16.36
CA GLY A 138 11.71 -17.03 16.30
C GLY A 138 11.15 -16.52 14.97
N HIS A 139 11.57 -15.33 14.54
CA HIS A 139 11.14 -14.75 13.28
C HIS A 139 11.58 -15.58 12.07
N LYS A 140 12.84 -16.03 12.06
CA LYS A 140 13.35 -16.95 11.04
C LYS A 140 12.54 -18.24 10.99
N GLY A 141 12.22 -18.82 12.15
CA GLY A 141 11.40 -20.02 12.24
C GLY A 141 10.05 -19.87 11.52
N ASN A 142 9.41 -18.70 11.62
CA ASN A 142 8.19 -18.41 10.87
C ASN A 142 8.43 -18.33 9.35
N ILE A 143 9.49 -17.63 8.94
CA ILE A 143 9.83 -17.47 7.51
C ILE A 143 10.10 -18.82 6.84
N VAL A 144 10.90 -19.69 7.46
CA VAL A 144 11.30 -20.96 6.87
C VAL A 144 10.39 -22.14 7.25
N ASN A 145 9.21 -21.87 7.80
CA ASN A 145 8.21 -22.89 8.03
C ASN A 145 7.46 -23.21 6.72
N CYS A 146 7.77 -24.35 6.13
CA CYS A 146 7.20 -24.78 4.85
C CYS A 146 5.70 -25.12 4.93
N SER A 147 5.10 -25.23 6.13
CA SER A 147 3.66 -25.46 6.28
C SER A 147 2.83 -24.24 5.89
N PHE A 148 3.36 -23.05 6.07
CA PHE A 148 2.69 -21.81 5.64
C PHE A 148 2.64 -21.72 4.12
N LYS A 149 1.49 -21.27 3.60
CA LYS A 149 1.21 -21.13 2.17
C LYS A 149 0.85 -19.70 1.81
N ASP A 150 0.10 -19.04 2.69
CA ASP A 150 -0.41 -17.70 2.48
C ASP A 150 0.21 -16.70 3.46
N THR A 151 0.27 -15.45 3.02
CA THR A 151 0.85 -14.35 3.81
C THR A 151 0.13 -13.04 3.51
N GLY A 152 0.23 -12.11 4.45
CA GLY A 152 -0.09 -10.72 4.24
C GLY A 152 0.98 -9.84 4.85
N VAL A 153 1.44 -8.83 4.13
CA VAL A 153 2.45 -7.87 4.61
C VAL A 153 1.85 -6.47 4.61
N ALA A 154 2.11 -5.72 5.66
CA ALA A 154 1.74 -4.31 5.75
C ALA A 154 2.84 -3.48 6.39
N VAL A 155 2.90 -2.22 5.98
CA VAL A 155 3.80 -1.20 6.54
C VAL A 155 2.97 0.02 6.93
N SER A 156 3.19 0.55 8.13
CA SER A 156 2.61 1.79 8.61
C SER A 156 3.65 2.58 9.41
N GLY A 157 4.03 3.74 8.90
CA GLY A 157 5.11 4.52 9.48
C GLY A 157 6.41 3.70 9.54
N LYS A 158 6.93 3.51 10.76
CA LYS A 158 8.13 2.70 11.01
C LYS A 158 7.86 1.22 11.31
N TYR A 159 6.59 0.79 11.25
CA TYR A 159 6.19 -0.58 11.62
C TYR A 159 5.97 -1.43 10.37
N THR A 160 6.52 -2.63 10.39
CA THR A 160 6.28 -3.67 9.37
C THR A 160 5.71 -4.90 10.06
N VAL A 161 4.60 -5.40 9.55
CA VAL A 161 3.92 -6.61 10.05
C VAL A 161 3.76 -7.60 8.91
N GLN A 162 4.10 -8.86 9.16
CA GLN A 162 3.84 -9.96 8.25
C GLN A 162 3.10 -11.08 8.98
N LEU A 163 1.96 -11.47 8.45
CA LEU A 163 1.19 -12.63 8.87
C LEU A 163 1.49 -13.81 7.94
N PHE A 164 1.60 -15.00 8.54
CA PHE A 164 1.78 -16.27 7.86
C PHE A 164 0.63 -17.19 8.23
N ALA A 165 0.09 -17.94 7.27
CA ALA A 165 -0.94 -18.92 7.55
C ALA A 165 -0.88 -20.13 6.60
N ALA A 166 -1.32 -21.27 7.12
CA ALA A 166 -1.81 -22.38 6.30
C ALA A 166 -3.33 -22.27 6.25
N PRO A 167 -3.99 -22.59 5.11
CA PRO A 167 -5.44 -22.76 5.06
C PRO A 167 -5.91 -23.81 6.08
N GLY A 168 -7.05 -23.55 6.74
CA GLY A 168 -7.71 -24.48 7.69
C GLY A 168 -8.65 -25.46 7.01
#